data_c4a6ee9a326dffd3105fd45549cc0787
#
_entry.id   c4a6ee9a326dffd3105fd45549cc0787
#
_cell.length_a   1.000
_cell.length_b   1.000
_cell.length_c   1.000
_cell.angle_alpha   90.00
_cell.angle_beta   90.00
_cell.angle_gamma   90.00
#
_symmetry.space_group_name_H-M   'P 1'
#
loop_
_entity.id
_entity.type
_entity.pdbx_description
1 polymer ?
#
loop_
_entity_poly.entity_id
_entity_poly.type
_entity_poly.pdbx_seq_one_letter_code
_entity_poly.pdbx_strand_id
1 'polypeptide(L)'
;MPKATFFNLSKEKRKKIVEVLTEEFEKKNIQEATVKEIVQKLGIARGSFYQYFETLEESYFYILELKTADLHKSFMNLLVKYGDIYDVLEEYGEKIVEIIFDKSCYNLYKNRYLLWNEKINRQWEEYKQKNMTNLIEVRNTDELLYISALMHSLISRSYIEKWDKDKFLEKYKKYVKWIKEGVRDE
;
A
#
# COMPACT_ATOMS: atom_id res chain seq x y z
N MET A 1 2.12 5.72 -13.54
CA MET A 1 2.94 4.50 -13.81
C MET A 1 4.30 4.90 -14.32
N PRO A 2 5.33 4.08 -14.09
CA PRO A 2 6.61 4.30 -14.74
C PRO A 2 6.46 4.47 -16.25
N LYS A 3 7.37 5.23 -16.84
CA LYS A 3 7.35 5.49 -18.29
C LYS A 3 7.65 4.22 -19.11
N ALA A 4 7.25 4.20 -20.36
CA ALA A 4 7.49 3.05 -21.26
C ALA A 4 8.97 2.61 -21.28
N THR A 5 9.89 3.55 -21.16
CA THR A 5 11.34 3.29 -21.07
C THR A 5 11.72 2.38 -19.89
N PHE A 6 11.02 2.47 -18.76
CA PHE A 6 11.22 1.56 -17.62
C PHE A 6 10.80 0.13 -17.98
N PHE A 7 9.66 -0.04 -18.64
CA PHE A 7 9.15 -1.36 -19.02
C PHE A 7 9.96 -2.01 -20.14
N ASN A 8 10.66 -1.21 -20.94
CA ASN A 8 11.58 -1.68 -22.00
C ASN A 8 12.94 -2.16 -21.46
N LEU A 9 13.24 -1.95 -20.16
CA LEU A 9 14.46 -2.50 -19.54
C LEU A 9 14.40 -4.02 -19.44
N SER A 10 15.58 -4.65 -19.38
CA SER A 10 15.67 -6.08 -19.07
C SER A 10 15.04 -6.39 -17.70
N LYS A 11 14.58 -7.62 -17.51
CA LYS A 11 13.98 -8.06 -16.23
C LYS A 11 14.94 -7.83 -15.06
N GLU A 12 16.22 -8.09 -15.23
CA GLU A 12 17.27 -7.94 -14.23
C GLU A 12 17.42 -6.47 -13.82
N LYS A 13 17.47 -5.55 -14.81
CA LYS A 13 17.57 -4.11 -14.51
C LYS A 13 16.33 -3.59 -13.79
N ARG A 14 15.14 -3.99 -14.22
CA ARG A 14 13.90 -3.61 -13.54
C ARG A 14 13.87 -4.12 -12.10
N LYS A 15 14.22 -5.39 -11.90
CA LYS A 15 14.30 -6.01 -10.57
C LYS A 15 15.25 -5.23 -9.67
N LYS A 16 16.45 -4.93 -10.14
CA LYS A 16 17.43 -4.12 -9.38
C LYS A 16 16.89 -2.74 -9.00
N ILE A 17 16.19 -2.05 -9.92
CA ILE A 17 15.59 -0.75 -9.63
C ILE A 17 14.52 -0.89 -8.55
N VAL A 18 13.63 -1.87 -8.65
CA VAL A 18 12.58 -2.13 -7.66
C VAL A 18 13.18 -2.46 -6.29
N GLU A 19 14.21 -3.29 -6.23
CA GLU A 19 14.93 -3.63 -4.99
C GLU A 19 15.53 -2.40 -4.32
N VAL A 20 16.25 -1.56 -5.07
CA VAL A 20 16.88 -0.34 -4.54
C VAL A 20 15.82 0.68 -4.08
N LEU A 21 14.73 0.85 -4.84
CA LEU A 21 13.64 1.73 -4.43
C LEU A 21 12.94 1.21 -3.16
N THR A 22 12.66 -0.09 -3.10
CA THR A 22 12.06 -0.71 -1.91
C THR A 22 12.95 -0.50 -0.68
N GLU A 23 14.26 -0.77 -0.82
CA GLU A 23 15.23 -0.57 0.26
C GLU A 23 15.33 0.89 0.71
N GLU A 24 15.29 1.85 -0.24
CA GLU A 24 15.34 3.27 0.09
C GLU A 24 14.08 3.71 0.87
N PHE A 25 12.89 3.32 0.40
CA PHE A 25 11.64 3.69 1.04
C PHE A 25 11.35 2.88 2.33
N GLU A 26 12.02 1.76 2.53
CA GLU A 26 12.02 1.05 3.81
C GLU A 26 12.91 1.76 4.84
N LYS A 27 14.03 2.36 4.41
CA LYS A 27 14.96 3.08 5.30
C LYS A 27 14.53 4.52 5.60
N LYS A 28 13.87 5.16 4.64
CA LYS A 28 13.50 6.57 4.69
C LYS A 28 12.04 6.77 4.25
N ASN A 29 11.33 7.66 4.91
CA ASN A 29 10.05 8.09 4.39
C ASN A 29 10.21 8.91 3.10
N ILE A 30 9.12 9.12 2.36
CA ILE A 30 9.14 9.81 1.06
C ILE A 30 9.64 11.26 1.15
N GLN A 31 9.53 11.91 2.30
CA GLN A 31 9.99 13.28 2.51
C GLN A 31 11.51 13.38 2.71
N GLU A 32 12.14 12.29 3.14
CA GLU A 32 13.58 12.18 3.42
C GLU A 32 14.35 11.53 2.27
N ALA A 33 13.69 10.70 1.47
CA ALA A 33 14.30 10.01 0.34
C ALA A 33 14.69 11.01 -0.76
N THR A 34 15.80 10.74 -1.46
CA THR A 34 16.28 11.60 -2.54
C THR A 34 16.65 10.82 -3.79
N VAL A 35 16.36 11.41 -4.96
CA VAL A 35 16.78 10.82 -6.24
C VAL A 35 18.31 10.67 -6.30
N LYS A 36 19.08 11.55 -5.65
CA LYS A 36 20.54 11.48 -5.62
C LYS A 36 21.04 10.15 -5.03
N GLU A 37 20.50 9.75 -3.89
CA GLU A 37 20.88 8.50 -3.21
C GLU A 37 20.46 7.26 -3.99
N ILE A 38 19.26 7.30 -4.56
CA ILE A 38 18.74 6.21 -5.41
C ILE A 38 19.65 5.97 -6.62
N VAL A 39 19.97 7.03 -7.37
CA VAL A 39 20.82 6.88 -8.58
C VAL A 39 22.25 6.49 -8.25
N GLN A 40 22.77 6.93 -7.10
CA GLN A 40 24.08 6.55 -6.61
C GLN A 40 24.13 5.05 -6.28
N LYS A 41 23.11 4.50 -5.60
CA LYS A 41 22.99 3.06 -5.33
C LYS A 41 22.82 2.24 -6.61
N LEU A 42 22.09 2.77 -7.59
CA LEU A 42 21.88 2.10 -8.87
C LEU A 42 23.11 2.18 -9.81
N GLY A 43 24.03 3.10 -9.57
CA GLY A 43 25.15 3.36 -10.48
C GLY A 43 24.72 3.97 -11.82
N ILE A 44 23.67 4.80 -11.83
CA ILE A 44 23.14 5.43 -13.06
C ILE A 44 23.18 6.95 -12.97
N ALA A 45 23.15 7.61 -14.12
CA ALA A 45 23.02 9.06 -14.17
C ALA A 45 21.66 9.53 -13.66
N ARG A 46 21.58 10.72 -13.03
CA ARG A 46 20.33 11.30 -12.55
C ARG A 46 19.25 11.43 -13.64
N GLY A 47 19.68 11.78 -14.87
CA GLY A 47 18.78 11.84 -16.02
C GLY A 47 18.10 10.52 -16.35
N SER A 48 18.77 9.38 -16.11
CA SER A 48 18.19 8.05 -16.34
C SER A 48 17.02 7.77 -15.39
N PHE A 49 17.06 8.24 -14.14
CA PHE A 49 15.91 8.12 -13.22
C PHE A 49 14.67 8.79 -13.83
N TYR A 50 14.80 10.00 -14.36
CA TYR A 50 13.69 10.74 -14.95
C TYR A 50 13.25 10.22 -16.32
N GLN A 51 14.03 9.33 -16.94
CA GLN A 51 13.56 8.53 -18.07
C GLN A 51 12.61 7.40 -17.63
N TYR A 52 12.68 6.97 -16.37
CA TYR A 52 11.85 5.89 -15.83
C TYR A 52 10.64 6.40 -15.06
N PHE A 53 10.82 7.43 -14.23
CA PHE A 53 9.79 8.02 -13.37
C PHE A 53 9.73 9.54 -13.58
N GLU A 54 8.54 10.10 -13.53
CA GLU A 54 8.37 11.55 -13.65
C GLU A 54 8.84 12.27 -12.39
N THR A 55 8.52 11.71 -11.22
CA THR A 55 8.87 12.24 -9.91
C THR A 55 9.36 11.15 -8.97
N LEU A 56 9.93 11.55 -7.83
CA LEU A 56 10.28 10.63 -6.75
C LEU A 56 9.02 9.99 -6.17
N GLU A 57 7.96 10.78 -6.00
CA GLU A 57 6.67 10.32 -5.48
C GLU A 57 6.05 9.27 -6.41
N GLU A 58 6.14 9.42 -7.72
CA GLU A 58 5.67 8.39 -8.67
C GLU A 58 6.40 7.06 -8.45
N SER A 59 7.70 7.08 -8.22
CA SER A 59 8.46 5.86 -7.93
C SER A 59 8.05 5.22 -6.60
N TYR A 60 7.74 6.03 -5.59
CA TYR A 60 7.22 5.58 -4.31
C TYR A 60 5.84 4.94 -4.44
N PHE A 61 4.93 5.58 -5.17
CA PHE A 61 3.58 5.04 -5.42
C PHE A 61 3.62 3.73 -6.19
N TYR A 62 4.53 3.62 -7.15
CA TYR A 62 4.74 2.39 -7.89
C TYR A 62 5.21 1.24 -6.97
N ILE A 63 6.12 1.49 -6.04
CA ILE A 63 6.55 0.48 -5.06
C ILE A 63 5.41 0.11 -4.12
N LEU A 64 4.64 1.06 -3.61
CA LEU A 64 3.45 0.78 -2.80
C LEU A 64 2.46 -0.11 -3.55
N GLU A 65 2.15 0.22 -4.81
CA GLU A 65 1.24 -0.55 -5.64
C GLU A 65 1.73 -1.99 -5.83
N LEU A 66 3.03 -2.17 -6.17
CA LEU A 66 3.62 -3.49 -6.30
C LEU A 66 3.52 -4.32 -5.03
N LYS A 67 3.77 -3.71 -3.87
CA LYS A 67 3.76 -4.40 -2.58
C LYS A 67 2.35 -4.70 -2.07
N THR A 68 1.36 -3.93 -2.48
CA THR A 68 -0.05 -4.15 -2.10
C THR A 68 -0.85 -4.91 -3.16
N ALA A 69 -0.26 -5.21 -4.32
CA ALA A 69 -0.97 -5.88 -5.43
C ALA A 69 -1.59 -7.22 -5.02
N ASP A 70 -0.85 -8.05 -4.28
CA ASP A 70 -1.34 -9.35 -3.82
C ASP A 70 -2.46 -9.22 -2.78
N LEU A 71 -2.41 -8.18 -1.93
CA LEU A 71 -3.47 -7.87 -0.98
C LEU A 71 -4.76 -7.50 -1.71
N HIS A 72 -4.68 -6.58 -2.67
CA HIS A 72 -5.82 -6.18 -3.47
C HIS A 72 -6.41 -7.35 -4.27
N LYS A 73 -5.54 -8.17 -4.89
CA LYS A 73 -5.97 -9.36 -5.62
C LYS A 73 -6.65 -10.37 -4.71
N SER A 74 -6.12 -10.61 -3.50
CA SER A 74 -6.73 -11.50 -2.51
C SER A 74 -8.11 -10.99 -2.10
N PHE A 75 -8.26 -9.70 -1.84
CA PHE A 75 -9.55 -9.08 -1.53
C PHE A 75 -10.57 -9.30 -2.65
N MET A 76 -10.19 -9.02 -3.91
CA MET A 76 -11.07 -9.21 -5.05
C MET A 76 -11.46 -10.68 -5.26
N ASN A 77 -10.52 -11.61 -5.07
CA ASN A 77 -10.81 -13.03 -5.16
C ASN A 77 -11.81 -13.50 -4.09
N LEU A 78 -11.65 -13.00 -2.86
CA LEU A 78 -12.59 -13.28 -1.77
C LEU A 78 -13.97 -12.66 -2.06
N LEU A 79 -14.01 -11.45 -2.60
CA LEU A 79 -15.27 -10.80 -2.97
C LEU A 79 -16.03 -11.58 -4.05
N VAL A 80 -15.31 -12.08 -5.06
CA VAL A 80 -15.90 -12.96 -6.09
C VAL A 80 -16.39 -14.29 -5.49
N LYS A 81 -15.62 -14.86 -4.53
CA LYS A 81 -15.95 -16.12 -3.87
C LYS A 81 -17.22 -16.03 -3.02
N TYR A 82 -17.35 -14.96 -2.23
CA TYR A 82 -18.43 -14.83 -1.25
C TYR A 82 -19.60 -13.97 -1.72
N GLY A 83 -19.37 -13.01 -2.60
CA GLY A 83 -20.38 -12.05 -3.05
C GLY A 83 -20.82 -11.05 -1.98
N ASP A 84 -20.35 -11.19 -0.75
CA ASP A 84 -20.68 -10.37 0.41
C ASP A 84 -19.40 -9.86 1.08
N ILE A 85 -19.33 -8.56 1.32
CA ILE A 85 -18.14 -7.92 1.90
C ILE A 85 -17.90 -8.35 3.35
N TYR A 86 -18.95 -8.64 4.11
CA TYR A 86 -18.85 -9.03 5.51
C TYR A 86 -18.17 -10.39 5.65
N ASP A 87 -18.48 -11.33 4.76
CA ASP A 87 -17.81 -12.64 4.71
C ASP A 87 -16.36 -12.53 4.26
N VAL A 88 -16.08 -11.61 3.33
CA VAL A 88 -14.70 -11.28 2.93
C VAL A 88 -13.89 -10.80 4.13
N LEU A 89 -14.44 -9.90 4.94
CA LEU A 89 -13.73 -9.36 6.10
C LEU A 89 -13.35 -10.44 7.12
N GLU A 90 -14.11 -11.52 7.25
CA GLU A 90 -13.76 -12.60 8.18
C GLU A 90 -12.44 -13.30 7.82
N GLU A 91 -12.18 -13.55 6.53
CA GLU A 91 -10.93 -14.18 6.08
C GLU A 91 -9.80 -13.18 5.80
N TYR A 92 -10.14 -11.92 5.52
CA TYR A 92 -9.16 -10.95 5.02
C TYR A 92 -8.14 -10.48 6.06
N GLY A 93 -8.46 -10.63 7.36
CA GLY A 93 -7.59 -10.21 8.46
C GLY A 93 -6.21 -10.85 8.44
N GLU A 94 -6.14 -12.15 8.15
CA GLU A 94 -4.87 -12.88 8.04
C GLU A 94 -4.00 -12.34 6.90
N LYS A 95 -4.62 -11.98 5.77
CA LYS A 95 -3.91 -11.40 4.63
C LYS A 95 -3.36 -10.01 4.92
N ILE A 96 -4.11 -9.20 5.67
CA ILE A 96 -3.62 -7.91 6.13
C ILE A 96 -2.38 -8.10 7.01
N VAL A 97 -2.42 -9.03 7.98
CA VAL A 97 -1.31 -9.32 8.88
C VAL A 97 -0.06 -9.77 8.14
N GLU A 98 -0.20 -10.68 7.16
CA GLU A 98 0.93 -11.12 6.35
C GLU A 98 1.69 -9.94 5.73
N ILE A 99 0.99 -8.89 5.33
CA ILE A 99 1.55 -7.75 4.60
C ILE A 99 2.03 -6.66 5.55
N ILE A 100 1.20 -6.17 6.48
CA ILE A 100 1.58 -5.05 7.34
C ILE A 100 2.69 -5.40 8.35
N PHE A 101 2.90 -6.69 8.64
CA PHE A 101 3.97 -7.20 9.50
C PHE A 101 5.10 -7.87 8.71
N ASP A 102 5.12 -7.77 7.37
CA ASP A 102 6.26 -8.22 6.57
C ASP A 102 7.50 -7.38 6.89
N LYS A 103 8.52 -8.02 7.45
CA LYS A 103 9.76 -7.36 7.86
C LYS A 103 10.48 -6.66 6.71
N SER A 104 10.30 -7.13 5.47
CA SER A 104 10.94 -6.55 4.29
C SER A 104 10.32 -5.22 3.83
N CYS A 105 9.11 -4.89 4.32
CA CYS A 105 8.35 -3.71 3.93
C CYS A 105 7.66 -3.02 5.13
N TYR A 106 8.04 -3.38 6.35
CA TYR A 106 7.38 -2.90 7.57
C TYR A 106 7.36 -1.38 7.70
N ASN A 107 8.52 -0.73 7.51
CA ASN A 107 8.60 0.72 7.63
C ASN A 107 7.98 1.43 6.41
N LEU A 108 8.01 0.83 5.22
CA LEU A 108 7.30 1.33 4.05
C LEU A 108 5.81 1.48 4.36
N TYR A 109 5.17 0.43 4.89
CA TYR A 109 3.75 0.48 5.29
C TYR A 109 3.51 1.39 6.47
N LYS A 110 4.33 1.30 7.52
CA LYS A 110 4.24 2.19 8.69
C LYS A 110 4.27 3.66 8.26
N ASN A 111 5.21 4.05 7.39
CA ASN A 111 5.32 5.40 6.88
C ASN A 111 4.09 5.79 6.04
N ARG A 112 3.54 4.86 5.24
CA ARG A 112 2.30 5.06 4.49
C ARG A 112 1.12 5.38 5.41
N TYR A 113 1.02 4.74 6.57
CA TYR A 113 -0.11 4.94 7.48
C TYR A 113 0.09 6.08 8.48
N LEU A 114 1.32 6.42 8.87
CA LEU A 114 1.59 7.42 9.89
C LEU A 114 2.04 8.79 9.36
N LEU A 115 2.66 8.83 8.18
CA LEU A 115 3.25 10.07 7.63
C LEU A 115 2.58 10.55 6.34
N TRP A 116 1.40 10.03 6.04
CA TRP A 116 0.63 10.41 4.87
C TRP A 116 -0.05 11.76 5.12
N ASN A 117 0.32 12.76 4.36
CA ASN A 117 -0.24 14.10 4.46
C ASN A 117 -1.10 14.45 3.23
N GLU A 118 -1.80 15.58 3.29
CA GLU A 118 -2.69 16.03 2.23
C GLU A 118 -1.99 16.20 0.86
N LYS A 119 -0.74 16.69 0.85
CA LYS A 119 0.03 16.83 -0.39
C LYS A 119 0.29 15.47 -1.04
N ILE A 120 0.76 14.50 -0.27
CA ILE A 120 0.99 13.13 -0.76
C ILE A 120 -0.32 12.49 -1.18
N ASN A 121 -1.40 12.73 -0.43
CA ASN A 121 -2.72 12.19 -0.76
C ASN A 121 -3.21 12.71 -2.13
N ARG A 122 -3.08 13.99 -2.41
CA ARG A 122 -3.45 14.58 -3.70
C ARG A 122 -2.65 13.96 -4.85
N GLN A 123 -1.33 13.85 -4.68
CA GLN A 123 -0.45 13.23 -5.67
C GLN A 123 -0.78 11.75 -5.90
N TRP A 124 -1.16 11.03 -4.84
CA TRP A 124 -1.63 9.65 -4.94
C TRP A 124 -2.96 9.52 -5.70
N GLU A 125 -3.92 10.41 -5.44
CA GLU A 125 -5.18 10.42 -6.20
C GLU A 125 -4.96 10.71 -7.69
N GLU A 126 -4.09 11.66 -8.02
CA GLU A 126 -3.68 11.93 -9.41
C GLU A 126 -2.99 10.71 -10.04
N TYR A 127 -2.13 10.03 -9.30
CA TYR A 127 -1.47 8.80 -9.75
C TYR A 127 -2.50 7.69 -10.01
N LYS A 128 -3.46 7.47 -9.13
CA LYS A 128 -4.52 6.48 -9.30
C LYS A 128 -5.41 6.77 -10.52
N GLN A 129 -5.84 8.01 -10.69
CA GLN A 129 -6.67 8.40 -11.83
C GLN A 129 -5.98 8.13 -13.17
N LYS A 130 -4.67 8.35 -13.25
CA LYS A 130 -3.89 8.07 -14.47
C LYS A 130 -3.68 6.58 -14.74
N ASN A 131 -3.69 5.74 -13.73
CA ASN A 131 -3.13 4.39 -13.81
C ASN A 131 -4.08 3.25 -13.46
N MET A 132 -5.18 3.53 -12.74
CA MET A 132 -6.07 2.52 -12.16
C MET A 132 -7.53 2.64 -12.61
N THR A 133 -7.78 3.05 -13.85
CA THR A 133 -9.12 3.33 -14.38
C THR A 133 -10.11 2.17 -14.22
N ASN A 134 -9.67 0.92 -14.22
CA ASN A 134 -10.55 -0.25 -14.17
C ASN A 134 -10.88 -0.76 -12.75
N LEU A 135 -10.24 -0.22 -11.69
CA LEU A 135 -10.49 -0.62 -10.31
C LEU A 135 -11.46 0.35 -9.58
N ILE A 136 -11.80 1.46 -10.19
CA ILE A 136 -12.55 2.55 -9.55
C ILE A 136 -14.04 2.20 -9.40
N GLU A 137 -14.63 1.44 -10.32
CA GLU A 137 -16.08 1.14 -10.30
C GLU A 137 -16.52 0.30 -9.09
N VAL A 138 -15.66 -0.60 -8.61
CA VAL A 138 -15.96 -1.45 -7.44
C VAL A 138 -15.68 -0.75 -6.10
N ARG A 139 -14.91 0.35 -6.10
CA ARG A 139 -14.39 1.00 -4.87
C ARG A 139 -15.20 2.18 -4.35
N ASN A 140 -16.26 2.59 -5.03
CA ASN A 140 -16.99 3.83 -4.71
C ASN A 140 -18.34 3.61 -4.05
N THR A 141 -18.57 2.47 -3.37
CA THR A 141 -19.74 2.38 -2.49
C THR A 141 -19.41 3.03 -1.15
N ASP A 142 -20.37 3.77 -0.58
CA ASP A 142 -20.22 4.38 0.76
C ASP A 142 -19.83 3.34 1.82
N GLU A 143 -20.34 2.12 1.68
CA GLU A 143 -20.01 0.97 2.52
C GLU A 143 -18.51 0.63 2.47
N LEU A 144 -17.92 0.52 1.26
CA LEU A 144 -16.48 0.25 1.09
C LEU A 144 -15.62 1.39 1.62
N LEU A 145 -16.05 2.64 1.43
CA LEU A 145 -15.35 3.81 1.98
C LEU A 145 -15.38 3.79 3.51
N TYR A 146 -16.52 3.48 4.12
CA TYR A 146 -16.69 3.37 5.56
C TYR A 146 -15.78 2.27 6.14
N ILE A 147 -15.86 1.05 5.59
CA ILE A 147 -15.03 -0.08 6.02
C ILE A 147 -13.56 0.23 5.85
N SER A 148 -13.17 0.80 4.71
CA SER A 148 -11.79 1.18 4.42
C SER A 148 -11.25 2.21 5.44
N ALA A 149 -12.04 3.21 5.82
CA ALA A 149 -11.67 4.20 6.82
C ALA A 149 -11.42 3.56 8.20
N LEU A 150 -12.29 2.63 8.62
CA LEU A 150 -12.12 1.89 9.87
C LEU A 150 -10.86 1.01 9.85
N MET A 151 -10.61 0.28 8.74
CA MET A 151 -9.42 -0.55 8.59
C MET A 151 -8.14 0.28 8.57
N HIS A 152 -8.13 1.42 7.90
CA HIS A 152 -7.01 2.36 7.92
C HIS A 152 -6.71 2.86 9.33
N SER A 153 -7.74 3.22 10.10
CA SER A 153 -7.60 3.62 11.49
C SER A 153 -7.01 2.51 12.35
N LEU A 154 -7.49 1.27 12.18
CA LEU A 154 -7.00 0.11 12.93
C LEU A 154 -5.52 -0.18 12.63
N ILE A 155 -5.13 -0.17 11.36
CA ILE A 155 -3.74 -0.37 10.94
C ILE A 155 -2.84 0.76 11.48
N SER A 156 -3.26 2.01 11.38
CA SER A 156 -2.50 3.14 11.93
C SER A 156 -2.27 2.98 13.43
N ARG A 157 -3.31 2.60 14.17
CA ARG A 157 -3.21 2.31 15.62
C ARG A 157 -2.22 1.20 15.92
N SER A 158 -2.22 0.13 15.13
CA SER A 158 -1.31 -0.99 15.36
C SER A 158 0.16 -0.55 15.30
N TYR A 159 0.51 0.37 14.39
CA TYR A 159 1.85 0.93 14.30
C TYR A 159 2.18 1.90 15.45
N ILE A 160 1.22 2.75 15.85
CA ILE A 160 1.38 3.71 16.96
C ILE A 160 1.59 2.96 18.27
N GLU A 161 0.73 1.99 18.55
CA GLU A 161 0.71 1.23 19.80
C GLU A 161 1.66 0.02 19.77
N LYS A 162 2.36 -0.21 18.64
CA LYS A 162 3.34 -1.30 18.44
C LYS A 162 2.75 -2.67 18.74
N TRP A 163 1.56 -2.94 18.23
CA TRP A 163 0.94 -4.25 18.38
C TRP A 163 1.74 -5.34 17.65
N ASP A 164 1.70 -6.54 18.18
CA ASP A 164 2.08 -7.74 17.46
C ASP A 164 0.92 -8.26 16.59
N LYS A 165 1.17 -9.34 15.87
CA LYS A 165 0.19 -9.97 14.97
C LYS A 165 -1.06 -10.42 15.69
N ASP A 166 -0.90 -11.05 16.85
CA ASP A 166 -2.00 -11.63 17.63
C ASP A 166 -2.92 -10.53 18.16
N LYS A 167 -2.32 -9.45 18.68
CA LYS A 167 -3.07 -8.28 19.15
C LYS A 167 -3.80 -7.58 18.03
N PHE A 168 -3.17 -7.47 16.84
CA PHE A 168 -3.85 -6.92 15.67
C PHE A 168 -5.07 -7.75 15.30
N LEU A 169 -4.93 -9.08 15.20
CA LEU A 169 -6.03 -9.98 14.84
C LEU A 169 -7.18 -9.96 15.87
N GLU A 170 -6.86 -9.91 17.16
CA GLU A 170 -7.86 -9.71 18.22
C GLU A 170 -8.70 -8.46 17.96
N LYS A 171 -8.04 -7.33 17.72
CA LYS A 171 -8.72 -6.05 17.44
C LYS A 171 -9.47 -6.07 16.10
N TYR A 172 -8.87 -6.67 15.07
CA TYR A 172 -9.48 -6.82 13.76
C TYR A 172 -10.82 -7.57 13.85
N LYS A 173 -10.83 -8.74 14.49
CA LYS A 173 -12.05 -9.55 14.70
C LYS A 173 -13.12 -8.77 15.45
N LYS A 174 -12.73 -7.97 16.45
CA LYS A 174 -13.66 -7.10 17.19
C LYS A 174 -14.26 -6.01 16.27
N TYR A 175 -13.45 -5.37 15.41
CA TYR A 175 -13.94 -4.38 14.45
C TYR A 175 -14.88 -5.02 13.41
N VAL A 176 -14.54 -6.20 12.88
CA VAL A 176 -15.41 -6.94 11.94
C VAL A 176 -16.75 -7.27 12.59
N LYS A 177 -16.75 -7.74 13.85
CA LYS A 177 -17.99 -7.97 14.62
C LYS A 177 -18.83 -6.69 14.69
N TRP A 178 -18.23 -5.56 15.06
CA TRP A 178 -18.96 -4.29 15.14
C TRP A 178 -19.49 -3.79 13.79
N ILE A 179 -18.77 -4.02 12.72
CA ILE A 179 -19.22 -3.68 11.36
C ILE A 179 -20.47 -4.51 11.00
N LYS A 180 -20.49 -5.81 11.33
CA LYS A 180 -21.60 -6.73 11.05
C LYS A 180 -22.83 -6.49 11.93
N GLU A 181 -22.63 -6.27 13.20
CA GLU A 181 -23.69 -6.33 14.23
C GLU A 181 -24.03 -4.96 14.83
N GLY A 182 -23.23 -3.95 14.54
CA GLY A 182 -23.25 -2.65 15.21
C GLY A 182 -22.49 -2.67 16.53
N VAL A 183 -22.11 -1.49 17.00
CA VAL A 183 -21.48 -1.31 18.31
C VAL A 183 -22.59 -1.42 19.36
N ARG A 184 -22.59 -2.53 20.11
CA ARG A 184 -23.46 -2.72 21.26
C ARG A 184 -22.59 -2.76 22.52
N ASP A 185 -23.08 -2.15 23.59
CA ASP A 185 -22.46 -2.29 24.91
C ASP A 185 -22.58 -3.76 25.35
N GLU A 186 -21.42 -4.37 25.68
CA GLU A 186 -21.36 -5.71 26.29
C GLU A 186 -21.53 -5.58 27.79
#